data_a63deeb44ead61e833e9723375de8b69
#
_entry.id   a63deeb44ead61e833e9723375de8b69
#
_cell.length_a   1.000
_cell.length_b   1.000
_cell.length_c   1.000
_cell.angle_alpha   90.00
_cell.angle_beta   90.00
_cell.angle_gamma   90.00
#
_symmetry.space_group_name_H-M   'P 1'
#
loop_
_entity.id
_entity.type
_entity.pdbx_description
1 polymer ?
#
loop_
_entity_poly.entity_id
_entity_poly.type
_entity_poly.pdbx_seq_one_letter_code
_entity_poly.pdbx_strand_id
1 'polypeptide(L)'
;MIGSPFLTGRDRYERVMEGWVDNTHDTAFTHTVRITDPDLGVEVSLVATPSPGYEVQAASARALAGADPGIAADFPGLAGTRMVGGFTRRLAELCGTRPGAGLFVDAGIEVARLARQVTKLPAAAIAGLDPGDALASWRLDTTGWVDLPDSCFTYSEAGHALFGTRPVTTPMVPALYCPPPGARKLFTRKKVARLVLTGRRLHLFHSMHDNVHGFDLHYELDLDRGTVVAADSVTSRLPYAGICSEPQGKIRLLLDQPADAQLRKRIQTSLGGTSGCAQLYDLTADLLKLLSLPDGNIPIQLAN
;
A
#
# COMPACT_ATOMS: atom_id res chain seq x y z
N MET A 1 6.92 -25.75 -7.95
CA MET A 1 6.68 -25.19 -9.31
C MET A 1 6.10 -23.78 -9.12
N ILE A 2 6.60 -22.80 -9.85
CA ILE A 2 6.06 -21.43 -9.80
C ILE A 2 4.72 -21.39 -10.52
N GLY A 3 3.77 -20.67 -9.96
CA GLY A 3 2.44 -20.50 -10.54
C GLY A 3 1.58 -19.55 -9.73
N SER A 4 0.27 -19.57 -9.96
CA SER A 4 -0.70 -18.84 -9.17
C SER A 4 -1.96 -19.68 -8.96
N PRO A 5 -2.45 -19.81 -7.72
CA PRO A 5 -3.70 -20.50 -7.46
C PRO A 5 -4.90 -19.74 -8.07
N PHE A 6 -4.76 -18.45 -8.31
CA PHE A 6 -5.78 -17.60 -8.91
C PHE A 6 -5.93 -17.79 -10.42
N LEU A 7 -5.02 -18.55 -11.07
CA LEU A 7 -5.09 -18.90 -12.49
C LEU A 7 -5.59 -20.33 -12.73
N THR A 8 -6.07 -21.03 -11.71
CA THR A 8 -6.66 -22.36 -11.89
C THR A 8 -7.90 -22.27 -12.79
N GLY A 9 -7.84 -22.92 -13.95
CA GLY A 9 -8.93 -22.93 -14.94
C GLY A 9 -9.12 -21.61 -15.71
N ARG A 10 -8.17 -20.70 -15.62
CA ARG A 10 -8.18 -19.39 -16.34
C ARG A 10 -6.75 -18.96 -16.65
N ASP A 11 -6.57 -18.17 -17.69
CA ASP A 11 -5.28 -17.58 -18.09
C ASP A 11 -5.11 -16.13 -17.62
N ARG A 12 -6.17 -15.54 -17.04
CA ARG A 12 -6.18 -14.16 -16.54
C ARG A 12 -6.90 -14.05 -15.19
N TYR A 13 -6.31 -13.26 -14.30
CA TYR A 13 -6.88 -12.85 -13.03
C TYR A 13 -6.68 -11.36 -12.82
N GLU A 14 -7.66 -10.69 -12.23
CA GLU A 14 -7.58 -9.27 -11.90
C GLU A 14 -8.24 -9.01 -10.53
N ARG A 15 -7.53 -8.26 -9.68
CA ARG A 15 -8.02 -7.78 -8.39
C ARG A 15 -8.03 -6.26 -8.40
N VAL A 16 -9.13 -5.66 -8.01
CA VAL A 16 -9.30 -4.22 -7.89
C VAL A 16 -9.47 -3.84 -6.43
N MET A 17 -8.72 -2.84 -5.97
CA MET A 17 -8.90 -2.19 -4.69
C MET A 17 -9.26 -0.73 -4.89
N GLU A 18 -10.29 -0.27 -4.20
CA GLU A 18 -10.69 1.12 -4.08
C GLU A 18 -10.70 1.50 -2.61
N GLY A 19 -10.04 2.60 -2.26
CA GLY A 19 -9.97 3.09 -0.91
C GLY A 19 -10.19 4.59 -0.83
N TRP A 20 -10.78 5.05 0.27
CA TRP A 20 -10.97 6.49 0.50
C TRP A 20 -10.97 6.84 1.99
N VAL A 21 -10.76 8.13 2.25
CA VAL A 21 -10.76 8.69 3.60
C VAL A 21 -11.78 9.81 3.68
N ASP A 22 -12.64 9.75 4.69
CA ASP A 22 -13.62 10.77 5.04
C ASP A 22 -13.25 11.46 6.36
N ASN A 23 -13.39 12.80 6.44
CA ASN A 23 -13.19 13.60 7.64
C ASN A 23 -14.54 13.94 8.30
N THR A 24 -15.25 12.93 8.79
CA THR A 24 -16.59 13.06 9.38
C THR A 24 -16.61 13.04 10.91
N HIS A 25 -15.45 12.95 11.55
CA HIS A 25 -15.27 12.95 13.00
C HIS A 25 -14.30 14.04 13.42
N ASP A 26 -14.45 14.63 14.60
CA ASP A 26 -13.59 15.72 15.07
C ASP A 26 -12.13 15.30 15.26
N THR A 27 -11.91 14.11 15.86
CA THR A 27 -10.57 13.63 16.23
C THR A 27 -10.10 12.41 15.44
N ALA A 28 -10.90 11.89 14.51
CA ALA A 28 -10.63 10.68 13.77
C ALA A 28 -11.02 10.83 12.30
N PHE A 29 -10.60 9.87 11.48
CA PHE A 29 -11.03 9.71 10.10
C PHE A 29 -11.76 8.39 9.93
N THR A 30 -12.69 8.33 8.99
CA THR A 30 -13.22 7.07 8.48
C THR A 30 -12.39 6.67 7.25
N HIS A 31 -11.75 5.52 7.33
CA HIS A 31 -10.98 4.91 6.23
C HIS A 31 -11.75 3.72 5.71
N THR A 32 -12.07 3.71 4.44
CA THR A 32 -12.79 2.59 3.81
C THR A 32 -12.00 2.01 2.66
N VAL A 33 -11.93 0.69 2.59
CA VAL A 33 -11.30 -0.06 1.50
C VAL A 33 -12.25 -1.15 1.03
N ARG A 34 -12.47 -1.20 -0.28
CA ARG A 34 -13.16 -2.27 -0.98
C ARG A 34 -12.17 -3.01 -1.86
N ILE A 35 -12.15 -4.34 -1.77
CA ILE A 35 -11.37 -5.20 -2.66
C ILE A 35 -12.32 -6.18 -3.32
N THR A 36 -12.19 -6.30 -4.64
CA THR A 36 -12.95 -7.27 -5.44
C THR A 36 -12.03 -8.00 -6.41
N ASP A 37 -12.31 -9.26 -6.63
CA ASP A 37 -11.75 -10.08 -7.70
C ASP A 37 -12.86 -10.94 -8.31
N PRO A 38 -12.58 -11.81 -9.32
CA PRO A 38 -13.64 -12.61 -9.96
C PRO A 38 -14.44 -13.52 -9.03
N ASP A 39 -13.87 -13.91 -7.91
CA ASP A 39 -14.44 -14.94 -7.01
C ASP A 39 -14.91 -14.34 -5.67
N LEU A 40 -14.27 -13.25 -5.22
CA LEU A 40 -14.46 -12.70 -3.87
C LEU A 40 -14.63 -11.18 -3.88
N GLY A 41 -15.35 -10.68 -2.89
CA GLY A 41 -15.48 -9.24 -2.65
C GLY A 41 -15.66 -8.92 -1.18
N VAL A 42 -14.94 -7.92 -0.67
CA VAL A 42 -15.03 -7.46 0.72
C VAL A 42 -14.95 -5.93 0.79
N GLU A 43 -15.50 -5.38 1.87
CA GLU A 43 -15.32 -3.98 2.24
C GLU A 43 -15.01 -3.88 3.73
N VAL A 44 -14.00 -3.08 4.09
CA VAL A 44 -13.58 -2.81 5.47
C VAL A 44 -13.61 -1.31 5.69
N SER A 45 -14.19 -0.87 6.81
CA SER A 45 -14.24 0.53 7.21
C SER A 45 -13.81 0.67 8.67
N LEU A 46 -12.77 1.48 8.92
CA LEU A 46 -12.28 1.76 10.27
C LEU A 46 -12.35 3.27 10.55
N VAL A 47 -12.93 3.62 11.71
CA VAL A 47 -12.79 4.96 12.29
C VAL A 47 -11.56 4.96 13.17
N ALA A 48 -10.56 5.77 12.85
CA ALA A 48 -9.30 5.76 13.59
C ALA A 48 -8.70 7.15 13.74
N THR A 49 -7.97 7.35 14.85
CA THR A 49 -7.20 8.58 15.09
C THR A 49 -6.03 8.67 14.10
N PRO A 50 -5.63 9.89 13.68
CA PRO A 50 -4.43 10.07 12.86
C PRO A 50 -3.14 9.80 13.65
N SER A 51 -1.97 10.00 12.98
CA SER A 51 -0.66 10.03 13.64
C SER A 51 -0.71 10.94 14.88
N PRO A 52 -0.06 10.55 15.97
CA PRO A 52 0.72 9.33 16.22
C PRO A 52 -0.11 8.16 16.77
N GLY A 53 -1.40 8.35 17.00
CA GLY A 53 -2.27 7.37 17.67
C GLY A 53 -2.55 6.15 16.85
N TYR A 54 -3.10 6.34 15.65
CA TYR A 54 -3.60 5.26 14.77
C TYR A 54 -4.54 4.28 15.48
N GLU A 55 -5.24 4.74 16.53
CA GLU A 55 -6.14 3.91 17.32
C GLU A 55 -7.48 3.75 16.62
N VAL A 56 -7.93 2.53 16.47
CA VAL A 56 -9.24 2.16 15.92
C VAL A 56 -10.31 2.41 16.96
N GLN A 57 -11.17 3.40 16.73
CA GLN A 57 -12.32 3.74 17.59
C GLN A 57 -13.54 2.90 17.26
N ALA A 58 -13.74 2.58 15.98
CA ALA A 58 -14.79 1.72 15.49
C ALA A 58 -14.33 0.97 14.24
N ALA A 59 -14.83 -0.25 14.08
CA ALA A 59 -14.53 -1.08 12.93
C ALA A 59 -15.79 -1.76 12.43
N SER A 60 -15.95 -1.84 11.11
CA SER A 60 -16.99 -2.59 10.43
C SER A 60 -16.45 -3.22 9.15
N ALA A 61 -17.08 -4.30 8.72
CA ALA A 61 -16.76 -4.92 7.45
C ALA A 61 -18.02 -5.49 6.79
N ARG A 62 -17.93 -5.79 5.51
CA ARG A 62 -18.97 -6.47 4.73
C ARG A 62 -18.35 -7.49 3.80
N ALA A 63 -18.94 -8.68 3.75
CA ALA A 63 -18.75 -9.63 2.67
C ALA A 63 -19.63 -9.18 1.49
N LEU A 64 -19.05 -8.94 0.33
CA LEU A 64 -19.77 -8.49 -0.88
C LEU A 64 -20.09 -9.66 -1.80
N ALA A 65 -19.13 -10.58 -1.99
CA ALA A 65 -19.28 -11.79 -2.80
C ALA A 65 -18.34 -12.89 -2.28
N GLY A 66 -18.79 -14.14 -2.24
CA GLY A 66 -17.97 -15.33 -2.00
C GLY A 66 -17.21 -15.41 -0.66
N ALA A 67 -17.15 -14.34 0.11
CA ALA A 67 -16.48 -14.28 1.39
C ALA A 67 -17.43 -14.64 2.55
N ASP A 68 -16.87 -15.16 3.65
CA ASP A 68 -17.65 -15.53 4.84
C ASP A 68 -18.16 -14.29 5.59
N PRO A 69 -19.48 -14.07 5.72
CA PRO A 69 -20.04 -12.95 6.44
C PRO A 69 -19.74 -12.98 7.96
N GLY A 70 -19.42 -14.15 8.52
CA GLY A 70 -19.02 -14.30 9.91
C GLY A 70 -17.72 -13.54 10.22
N ILE A 71 -16.78 -13.44 9.24
CA ILE A 71 -15.59 -12.61 9.41
C ILE A 71 -15.99 -11.14 9.58
N ALA A 72 -16.90 -10.66 8.74
CA ALA A 72 -17.36 -9.26 8.82
C ALA A 72 -18.01 -8.93 10.17
N ALA A 73 -18.74 -9.89 10.74
CA ALA A 73 -19.37 -9.74 12.07
C ALA A 73 -18.34 -9.61 13.21
N ASP A 74 -17.12 -10.13 13.05
CA ASP A 74 -16.06 -10.08 14.06
C ASP A 74 -15.27 -8.76 14.05
N PHE A 75 -15.34 -7.97 12.97
CA PHE A 75 -14.55 -6.74 12.81
C PHE A 75 -14.69 -5.71 13.94
N PRO A 76 -15.87 -5.52 14.57
CA PRO A 76 -15.97 -4.63 15.73
C PRO A 76 -14.98 -4.94 16.85
N GLY A 77 -14.48 -6.19 16.94
CA GLY A 77 -13.43 -6.61 17.87
C GLY A 77 -12.04 -5.98 17.63
N LEU A 78 -11.89 -5.17 16.59
CA LEU A 78 -10.67 -4.37 16.36
C LEU A 78 -10.69 -3.02 17.10
N ALA A 79 -11.82 -2.60 17.68
CA ALA A 79 -11.87 -1.36 18.46
C ALA A 79 -10.86 -1.41 19.63
N GLY A 80 -10.17 -0.30 19.86
CA GLY A 80 -9.10 -0.19 20.85
C GLY A 80 -7.72 -0.70 20.35
N THR A 81 -7.63 -1.33 19.18
CA THR A 81 -6.33 -1.71 18.60
C THR A 81 -5.68 -0.51 17.90
N ARG A 82 -4.35 -0.58 17.67
CA ARG A 82 -3.61 0.46 16.93
C ARG A 82 -3.12 -0.11 15.60
N MET A 83 -3.24 0.66 14.51
CA MET A 83 -2.77 0.29 13.16
C MET A 83 -1.25 0.50 13.01
N VAL A 84 -0.47 -0.12 13.89
CA VAL A 84 1.00 -0.10 13.95
C VAL A 84 1.54 -1.52 13.97
N GLY A 85 2.79 -1.73 14.36
CA GLY A 85 3.39 -3.06 14.46
C GLY A 85 2.46 -4.08 15.19
N GLY A 86 2.27 -5.26 14.60
CA GLY A 86 1.36 -6.29 15.10
C GLY A 86 -0.09 -6.21 14.60
N PHE A 87 -0.52 -5.12 13.95
CA PHE A 87 -1.89 -4.99 13.44
C PHE A 87 -2.25 -6.06 12.39
N THR A 88 -1.34 -6.36 11.47
CA THR A 88 -1.54 -7.43 10.46
C THR A 88 -1.75 -8.80 11.13
N ARG A 89 -1.01 -9.10 12.20
CA ARG A 89 -1.19 -10.34 12.98
C ARG A 89 -2.58 -10.36 13.61
N ARG A 90 -3.01 -9.26 14.22
CA ARG A 90 -4.34 -9.15 14.82
C ARG A 90 -5.46 -9.35 13.79
N LEU A 91 -5.32 -8.80 12.59
CA LEU A 91 -6.26 -9.04 11.47
C LEU A 91 -6.29 -10.52 11.08
N ALA A 92 -5.13 -11.16 10.95
CA ALA A 92 -5.04 -12.57 10.57
C ALA A 92 -5.67 -13.50 11.64
N GLU A 93 -5.42 -13.22 12.93
CA GLU A 93 -6.06 -13.93 14.05
C GLU A 93 -7.58 -13.81 14.02
N LEU A 94 -8.09 -12.59 13.79
CA LEU A 94 -9.53 -12.32 13.71
C LEU A 94 -10.19 -13.03 12.53
N CYS A 95 -9.57 -12.97 11.34
CA CYS A 95 -10.13 -13.56 10.13
C CYS A 95 -10.00 -15.10 10.10
N GLY A 96 -8.94 -15.65 10.71
CA GLY A 96 -8.64 -17.08 10.69
C GLY A 96 -8.39 -17.61 9.28
N THR A 97 -8.89 -18.81 8.99
CA THR A 97 -8.74 -19.51 7.69
C THR A 97 -10.05 -19.62 6.91
N ARG A 98 -11.07 -18.86 7.31
CA ARG A 98 -12.39 -18.86 6.67
C ARG A 98 -12.34 -18.35 5.23
N PRO A 99 -13.31 -18.71 4.36
CA PRO A 99 -13.37 -18.20 2.99
C PRO A 99 -13.31 -16.68 2.92
N GLY A 100 -12.40 -16.13 2.10
CA GLY A 100 -12.19 -14.69 1.97
C GLY A 100 -11.31 -14.04 3.05
N ALA A 101 -10.82 -14.79 4.06
CA ALA A 101 -9.99 -14.26 5.14
C ALA A 101 -8.82 -13.41 4.63
N GLY A 102 -8.09 -13.91 3.61
CA GLY A 102 -6.96 -13.19 3.01
C GLY A 102 -7.36 -11.83 2.44
N LEU A 103 -8.56 -11.72 1.83
CA LEU A 103 -9.05 -10.44 1.29
C LEU A 103 -9.41 -9.44 2.39
N PHE A 104 -10.01 -9.89 3.49
CA PHE A 104 -10.28 -9.04 4.66
C PHE A 104 -8.97 -8.54 5.31
N VAL A 105 -7.95 -9.41 5.42
CA VAL A 105 -6.63 -9.02 5.92
C VAL A 105 -5.99 -7.98 5.00
N ASP A 106 -6.00 -8.21 3.69
CA ASP A 106 -5.47 -7.26 2.70
C ASP A 106 -6.21 -5.91 2.77
N ALA A 107 -7.54 -5.92 2.88
CA ALA A 107 -8.33 -4.69 3.03
C ALA A 107 -7.97 -3.94 4.33
N GLY A 108 -7.79 -4.63 5.45
CA GLY A 108 -7.37 -4.02 6.72
C GLY A 108 -5.95 -3.43 6.65
N ILE A 109 -5.01 -4.09 5.94
CA ILE A 109 -3.67 -3.56 5.69
C ILE A 109 -3.76 -2.28 4.83
N GLU A 110 -4.59 -2.26 3.80
CA GLU A 110 -4.77 -1.08 2.95
C GLU A 110 -5.44 0.08 3.71
N VAL A 111 -6.37 -0.20 4.64
CA VAL A 111 -6.88 0.82 5.57
C VAL A 111 -5.76 1.44 6.40
N ALA A 112 -4.85 0.63 6.95
CA ALA A 112 -3.71 1.13 7.71
C ALA A 112 -2.74 1.96 6.83
N ARG A 113 -2.58 1.60 5.55
CA ARG A 113 -1.80 2.38 4.57
C ARG A 113 -2.48 3.72 4.23
N LEU A 114 -3.82 3.75 4.12
CA LEU A 114 -4.59 4.99 3.92
C LEU A 114 -4.49 5.93 5.12
N ALA A 115 -4.48 5.40 6.34
CA ALA A 115 -4.36 6.20 7.56
C ALA A 115 -3.06 7.03 7.63
N ARG A 116 -2.05 6.65 6.84
CA ARG A 116 -0.77 7.36 6.71
C ARG A 116 -0.75 8.41 5.59
N GLN A 117 -1.89 8.69 4.96
CA GLN A 117 -1.97 9.64 3.85
C GLN A 117 -2.59 10.99 4.26
N VAL A 118 -3.21 11.06 5.42
CA VAL A 118 -3.91 12.24 5.94
C VAL A 118 -3.62 12.42 7.43
N THR A 119 -3.66 13.66 7.91
CA THR A 119 -3.52 13.97 9.33
C THR A 119 -4.39 15.15 9.74
N LYS A 120 -4.43 15.48 11.03
CA LYS A 120 -5.15 16.62 11.60
C LYS A 120 -4.17 17.54 12.34
N LEU A 121 -3.35 18.27 11.59
CA LEU A 121 -2.54 19.31 12.18
C LEU A 121 -3.40 20.54 12.53
N PRO A 122 -3.02 21.31 13.56
CA PRO A 122 -3.65 22.60 13.83
C PRO A 122 -3.53 23.55 12.63
N ALA A 123 -4.55 24.36 12.38
CA ALA A 123 -4.55 25.34 11.28
C ALA A 123 -3.32 26.27 11.32
N ALA A 124 -2.82 26.61 12.50
CA ALA A 124 -1.60 27.40 12.66
C ALA A 124 -0.35 26.71 12.10
N ALA A 125 -0.29 25.36 12.09
CA ALA A 125 0.85 24.63 11.57
C ALA A 125 0.96 24.67 10.04
N ILE A 126 -0.16 24.91 9.35
CA ILE A 126 -0.22 25.03 7.88
C ILE A 126 -0.41 26.49 7.41
N ALA A 127 -0.42 27.45 8.35
CA ALA A 127 -0.53 28.87 8.00
C ALA A 127 0.67 29.30 7.14
N GLY A 128 0.39 29.80 5.93
CA GLY A 128 1.43 30.17 4.97
C GLY A 128 2.02 28.99 4.16
N LEU A 129 1.45 27.80 4.24
CA LEU A 129 1.81 26.72 3.32
C LEU A 129 1.23 26.99 1.94
N ASP A 130 2.08 27.34 0.99
CA ASP A 130 1.68 27.50 -0.41
C ASP A 130 1.57 26.11 -1.07
N PRO A 131 0.50 25.86 -1.86
CA PRO A 131 0.42 24.67 -2.70
C PRO A 131 1.64 24.60 -3.63
N GLY A 132 2.32 23.45 -3.64
CA GLY A 132 3.53 23.25 -4.44
C GLY A 132 4.85 23.58 -3.75
N ASP A 133 4.83 24.15 -2.53
CA ASP A 133 6.05 24.29 -1.71
C ASP A 133 6.48 22.90 -1.18
N ALA A 134 7.38 22.29 -1.94
CA ALA A 134 7.83 20.93 -1.66
C ALA A 134 8.63 20.84 -0.35
N LEU A 135 9.47 21.84 -0.02
CA LEU A 135 10.27 21.79 1.20
C LEU A 135 9.42 22.01 2.45
N ALA A 136 8.47 22.95 2.41
CA ALA A 136 7.54 23.16 3.51
C ALA A 136 6.64 21.93 3.71
N SER A 137 6.11 21.34 2.63
CA SER A 137 5.34 20.09 2.70
C SER A 137 6.17 18.94 3.30
N TRP A 138 7.42 18.75 2.88
CA TRP A 138 8.31 17.73 3.42
C TRP A 138 8.57 17.91 4.92
N ARG A 139 8.74 19.14 5.39
CA ARG A 139 8.89 19.45 6.82
C ARG A 139 7.62 19.10 7.60
N LEU A 140 6.44 19.38 7.04
CA LEU A 140 5.16 18.99 7.66
C LEU A 140 5.01 17.47 7.72
N ASP A 141 5.40 16.75 6.67
CA ASP A 141 5.37 15.28 6.65
C ASP A 141 6.24 14.71 7.78
N THR A 142 7.47 15.19 7.92
CA THR A 142 8.43 14.68 8.92
C THR A 142 8.11 15.11 10.35
N THR A 143 7.21 16.07 10.56
CA THR A 143 6.73 16.49 11.89
C THR A 143 5.31 16.02 12.18
N GLY A 144 4.47 15.85 11.17
CA GLY A 144 3.08 15.44 11.29
C GLY A 144 2.87 13.92 11.40
N TRP A 145 3.82 13.13 10.93
CA TRP A 145 3.79 11.66 11.01
C TRP A 145 5.04 11.12 11.70
N VAL A 146 4.84 10.36 12.77
CA VAL A 146 5.94 9.78 13.55
C VAL A 146 6.66 8.63 12.85
N ASP A 147 6.05 8.05 11.84
CA ASP A 147 6.54 6.88 11.10
C ASP A 147 7.05 7.20 9.69
N LEU A 148 7.09 8.48 9.29
CA LEU A 148 7.68 8.88 8.01
C LEU A 148 9.19 9.11 8.05
N PRO A 149 9.80 9.72 9.07
CA PRO A 149 11.26 9.86 9.12
C PRO A 149 11.96 8.51 8.90
N ASP A 150 12.93 8.47 7.98
CA ASP A 150 13.71 7.28 7.59
C ASP A 150 12.88 6.09 7.05
N SER A 151 11.60 6.29 6.70
CA SER A 151 10.76 5.23 6.14
C SER A 151 11.11 4.87 4.70
N CYS A 152 11.68 5.81 3.94
CA CYS A 152 12.14 5.61 2.57
C CYS A 152 13.20 6.66 2.20
N PHE A 153 13.75 6.57 0.98
CA PHE A 153 14.77 7.50 0.49
C PHE A 153 14.34 8.97 0.63
N THR A 154 13.10 9.30 0.28
CA THR A 154 12.61 10.69 0.33
C THR A 154 12.68 11.30 1.73
N TYR A 155 12.43 10.52 2.77
CA TYR A 155 12.43 10.96 4.16
C TYR A 155 13.73 10.67 4.90
N SER A 156 14.78 10.27 4.18
CA SER A 156 16.14 10.12 4.69
C SER A 156 16.94 11.42 4.60
N GLU A 157 18.07 11.48 5.29
CA GLU A 157 19.04 12.60 5.19
C GLU A 157 19.52 12.80 3.74
N ALA A 158 19.83 11.70 3.02
CA ALA A 158 20.25 11.76 1.62
C ALA A 158 19.16 12.32 0.71
N GLY A 159 17.91 11.97 0.93
CA GLY A 159 16.77 12.53 0.21
C GLY A 159 16.56 14.02 0.51
N HIS A 160 16.67 14.43 1.76
CA HIS A 160 16.58 15.84 2.17
C HIS A 160 17.66 16.71 1.49
N ALA A 161 18.89 16.22 1.40
CA ALA A 161 20.00 16.96 0.80
C ALA A 161 19.72 17.34 -0.67
N LEU A 162 18.85 16.61 -1.38
CA LEU A 162 18.54 16.89 -2.79
C LEU A 162 17.71 18.17 -2.99
N PHE A 163 17.02 18.68 -1.97
CA PHE A 163 16.33 19.99 -2.05
C PHE A 163 17.28 21.13 -2.39
N GLY A 164 18.55 21.05 -1.98
CA GLY A 164 19.56 22.07 -2.25
C GLY A 164 20.24 21.95 -3.64
N THR A 165 19.98 20.85 -4.36
CA THR A 165 20.76 20.53 -5.58
C THR A 165 19.92 20.41 -6.85
N ARG A 166 18.60 20.30 -6.74
CA ARG A 166 17.70 20.15 -7.89
C ARG A 166 16.30 20.69 -7.62
N PRO A 167 15.52 21.01 -8.67
CA PRO A 167 14.12 21.35 -8.52
C PRO A 167 13.32 20.15 -7.98
N VAL A 168 12.45 20.41 -6.99
CA VAL A 168 11.53 19.42 -6.43
C VAL A 168 10.12 19.98 -6.51
N THR A 169 9.20 19.20 -7.05
CA THR A 169 7.78 19.56 -7.13
C THR A 169 6.92 18.59 -6.33
N THR A 170 5.77 19.06 -5.84
CA THR A 170 4.86 18.26 -5.02
C THR A 170 3.40 18.48 -5.40
N PRO A 171 2.56 17.42 -5.43
CA PRO A 171 1.11 17.54 -5.53
C PRO A 171 0.44 17.69 -4.15
N MET A 172 1.21 17.82 -3.06
CA MET A 172 0.67 17.95 -1.71
C MET A 172 -0.15 19.24 -1.58
N VAL A 173 -1.24 19.15 -0.86
CA VAL A 173 -2.18 20.26 -0.63
C VAL A 173 -2.49 20.42 0.85
N PRO A 174 -2.75 21.63 1.35
CA PRO A 174 -3.03 21.90 2.77
C PRO A 174 -4.14 21.03 3.36
N ALA A 175 -5.15 20.68 2.55
CA ALA A 175 -6.26 19.83 2.99
C ALA A 175 -5.86 18.41 3.45
N LEU A 176 -4.71 17.88 3.04
CA LEU A 176 -4.20 16.60 3.53
C LEU A 176 -3.64 16.70 4.96
N TYR A 177 -3.23 17.89 5.38
CA TYR A 177 -2.67 18.18 6.70
C TYR A 177 -3.70 18.69 7.70
N CYS A 178 -4.60 19.56 7.24
CA CYS A 178 -5.68 20.16 8.04
C CYS A 178 -6.98 20.14 7.22
N PRO A 179 -7.66 19.00 7.15
CA PRO A 179 -8.84 18.85 6.31
C PRO A 179 -10.05 19.62 6.87
N PRO A 180 -10.89 20.19 6.00
CA PRO A 180 -12.13 20.81 6.44
C PRO A 180 -13.04 19.78 7.14
N PRO A 181 -13.77 20.18 8.20
CA PRO A 181 -14.77 19.31 8.82
C PRO A 181 -15.82 18.83 7.82
N GLY A 182 -16.24 17.57 7.91
CA GLY A 182 -17.23 16.98 7.03
C GLY A 182 -16.76 16.62 5.62
N ALA A 183 -15.48 16.88 5.28
CA ALA A 183 -14.94 16.54 3.96
C ALA A 183 -15.08 15.04 3.66
N ARG A 184 -15.64 14.71 2.49
CA ARG A 184 -15.80 13.36 1.99
C ARG A 184 -14.76 13.07 0.90
N LYS A 185 -14.28 11.83 0.85
CA LYS A 185 -13.26 11.38 -0.12
C LYS A 185 -12.07 12.34 -0.21
N LEU A 186 -11.64 12.84 0.97
CA LEU A 186 -10.48 13.71 1.12
C LEU A 186 -9.23 13.14 0.45
N PHE A 187 -9.06 11.84 0.56
CA PHE A 187 -8.03 11.05 -0.12
C PHE A 187 -8.69 9.84 -0.77
N THR A 188 -8.30 9.52 -2.00
CA THR A 188 -8.78 8.34 -2.72
C THR A 188 -7.61 7.58 -3.31
N ARG A 189 -7.68 6.23 -3.31
CA ARG A 189 -6.66 5.36 -3.90
C ARG A 189 -7.33 4.23 -4.66
N LYS A 190 -6.82 3.96 -5.85
CA LYS A 190 -7.18 2.78 -6.63
C LYS A 190 -5.93 1.97 -6.93
N LYS A 191 -6.02 0.65 -6.72
CA LYS A 191 -5.01 -0.31 -7.14
C LYS A 191 -5.62 -1.36 -8.05
N VAL A 192 -4.86 -1.82 -9.02
CA VAL A 192 -5.24 -2.97 -9.87
C VAL A 192 -4.05 -3.92 -9.93
N ALA A 193 -4.25 -5.14 -9.45
CA ALA A 193 -3.28 -6.22 -9.62
C ALA A 193 -3.81 -7.20 -10.67
N ARG A 194 -2.99 -7.53 -11.67
CA ARG A 194 -3.37 -8.42 -12.78
C ARG A 194 -2.30 -9.45 -13.03
N LEU A 195 -2.74 -10.68 -13.26
CA LEU A 195 -1.93 -11.79 -13.72
C LEU A 195 -2.42 -12.22 -15.10
N VAL A 196 -1.50 -12.48 -16.03
CA VAL A 196 -1.81 -13.06 -17.34
C VAL A 196 -0.78 -14.15 -17.64
N LEU A 197 -1.26 -15.36 -17.90
CA LEU A 197 -0.43 -16.50 -18.32
C LEU A 197 -0.45 -16.60 -19.84
N THR A 198 0.71 -16.53 -20.47
CA THR A 198 0.89 -16.70 -21.92
C THR A 198 1.97 -17.77 -22.14
N GLY A 199 1.55 -18.98 -22.47
CA GLY A 199 2.47 -20.12 -22.57
C GLY A 199 3.21 -20.37 -21.26
N ARG A 200 4.52 -20.17 -21.24
CA ARG A 200 5.38 -20.32 -20.05
C ARG A 200 5.84 -18.98 -19.47
N ARG A 201 5.14 -17.89 -19.79
CA ARG A 201 5.38 -16.55 -19.27
C ARG A 201 4.21 -16.10 -18.41
N LEU A 202 4.52 -15.70 -17.18
CA LEU A 202 3.55 -15.10 -16.28
C LEU A 202 3.82 -13.60 -16.20
N HIS A 203 2.92 -12.82 -16.77
CA HIS A 203 2.93 -11.37 -16.73
C HIS A 203 2.19 -10.89 -15.48
N LEU A 204 2.83 -10.01 -14.70
CA LEU A 204 2.27 -9.40 -13.51
C LEU A 204 2.22 -7.90 -13.72
N PHE A 205 1.06 -7.33 -13.47
CA PHE A 205 0.85 -5.90 -13.46
C PHE A 205 0.32 -5.46 -12.12
N HIS A 206 0.84 -4.36 -11.58
CA HIS A 206 0.27 -3.73 -10.39
C HIS A 206 0.30 -2.22 -10.53
N SER A 207 -0.86 -1.59 -10.50
CA SER A 207 -0.98 -0.14 -10.49
C SER A 207 -1.47 0.38 -9.15
N MET A 208 -1.06 1.61 -8.83
CA MET A 208 -1.59 2.41 -7.73
C MET A 208 -1.68 3.87 -8.16
N HIS A 209 -2.88 4.40 -8.12
CA HIS A 209 -3.13 5.82 -8.39
C HIS A 209 -3.94 6.42 -7.24
N ASP A 210 -3.42 7.51 -6.66
CA ASP A 210 -4.07 8.27 -5.60
C ASP A 210 -3.83 9.78 -5.78
N ASN A 211 -4.17 10.59 -4.78
CA ASN A 211 -4.00 12.03 -4.86
C ASN A 211 -2.54 12.47 -5.05
N VAL A 212 -1.57 11.67 -4.55
CA VAL A 212 -0.15 12.04 -4.53
C VAL A 212 0.78 11.05 -5.21
N HIS A 213 0.29 9.84 -5.54
CA HIS A 213 1.09 8.78 -6.17
C HIS A 213 0.44 8.30 -7.47
N GLY A 214 1.27 7.92 -8.44
CA GLY A 214 0.85 7.23 -9.66
C GLY A 214 1.95 6.27 -10.10
N PHE A 215 1.68 4.96 -9.97
CA PHE A 215 2.59 3.88 -10.28
C PHE A 215 1.92 2.84 -11.17
N ASP A 216 2.60 2.40 -12.21
CA ASP A 216 2.28 1.23 -13.01
C ASP A 216 3.52 0.34 -13.09
N LEU A 217 3.45 -0.85 -12.47
CA LEU A 217 4.55 -1.80 -12.41
C LEU A 217 4.26 -2.99 -13.31
N HIS A 218 5.27 -3.44 -14.05
CA HIS A 218 5.22 -4.61 -14.91
C HIS A 218 6.37 -5.56 -14.59
N TYR A 219 6.03 -6.83 -14.39
CA TYR A 219 7.00 -7.92 -14.24
C TYR A 219 6.64 -9.07 -15.17
N GLU A 220 7.64 -9.81 -15.59
CA GLU A 220 7.49 -11.06 -16.31
C GLU A 220 8.33 -12.14 -15.63
N LEU A 221 7.70 -13.28 -15.33
CA LEU A 221 8.37 -14.48 -14.84
C LEU A 221 8.45 -15.52 -15.94
N ASP A 222 9.64 -16.04 -16.17
CA ASP A 222 9.86 -17.23 -16.96
C ASP A 222 9.63 -18.45 -16.06
N LEU A 223 8.56 -19.21 -16.32
CA LEU A 223 8.19 -20.34 -15.48
C LEU A 223 9.07 -21.57 -15.69
N ASP A 224 9.80 -21.67 -16.81
CA ASP A 224 10.76 -22.76 -17.05
C ASP A 224 12.09 -22.49 -16.35
N ARG A 225 12.57 -21.25 -16.44
CA ARG A 225 13.81 -20.83 -15.78
C ARG A 225 13.62 -20.52 -14.30
N GLY A 226 12.38 -20.21 -13.89
CA GLY A 226 12.07 -19.78 -12.53
C GLY A 226 12.67 -18.42 -12.16
N THR A 227 12.76 -17.48 -13.10
CA THR A 227 13.40 -16.19 -12.89
C THR A 227 12.53 -15.01 -13.36
N VAL A 228 12.78 -13.84 -12.81
CA VAL A 228 12.23 -12.56 -13.29
C VAL A 228 12.97 -12.15 -14.57
N VAL A 229 12.28 -12.02 -15.69
CA VAL A 229 12.89 -11.68 -16.98
C VAL A 229 12.52 -10.28 -17.48
N ALA A 230 11.53 -9.63 -16.86
CA ALA A 230 11.24 -8.21 -17.05
C ALA A 230 10.85 -7.58 -15.72
N ALA A 231 11.27 -6.34 -15.49
CA ALA A 231 10.92 -5.56 -14.30
C ALA A 231 10.99 -4.07 -14.66
N ASP A 232 9.82 -3.45 -14.86
CA ASP A 232 9.71 -2.06 -15.29
C ASP A 232 8.63 -1.31 -14.50
N SER A 233 8.80 0.01 -14.38
CA SER A 233 7.82 0.90 -13.77
C SER A 233 7.63 2.18 -14.56
N VAL A 234 6.39 2.63 -14.65
CA VAL A 234 6.04 3.99 -15.06
C VAL A 234 5.51 4.72 -13.83
N THR A 235 6.11 5.88 -13.54
CA THR A 235 5.74 6.69 -12.38
C THR A 235 5.23 8.03 -12.84
N SER A 236 3.91 8.19 -12.89
CA SER A 236 3.24 9.38 -13.42
C SER A 236 3.06 10.50 -12.39
N ARG A 237 3.12 10.18 -11.09
CA ARG A 237 2.99 11.14 -9.99
C ARG A 237 3.78 10.67 -8.77
N LEU A 238 4.49 11.60 -8.14
CA LEU A 238 5.30 11.35 -6.94
C LEU A 238 5.06 12.47 -5.92
N PRO A 239 5.06 12.17 -4.60
CA PRO A 239 4.92 13.19 -3.55
C PRO A 239 5.97 14.30 -3.66
N TYR A 240 7.19 13.93 -4.03
CA TYR A 240 8.32 14.84 -4.21
C TYR A 240 9.08 14.45 -5.47
N ALA A 241 8.55 14.87 -6.65
CA ALA A 241 9.22 14.62 -7.92
C ALA A 241 10.57 15.38 -7.94
N GLY A 242 11.62 14.69 -8.32
CA GLY A 242 13.01 15.15 -8.18
C GLY A 242 13.76 14.40 -7.05
N ILE A 243 13.07 13.96 -6.00
CA ILE A 243 13.65 13.12 -4.94
C ILE A 243 13.13 11.69 -5.05
N CYS A 244 11.81 11.51 -5.04
CA CYS A 244 11.17 10.19 -5.15
C CYS A 244 11.50 9.44 -6.45
N SER A 245 11.98 10.15 -7.48
CA SER A 245 12.41 9.55 -8.74
C SER A 245 13.72 8.75 -8.62
N GLU A 246 14.58 9.05 -7.64
CA GLU A 246 15.88 8.38 -7.47
C GLU A 246 15.74 6.85 -7.29
N PRO A 247 14.93 6.35 -6.35
CA PRO A 247 14.84 4.91 -6.13
C PRO A 247 14.03 4.15 -7.19
N GLN A 248 13.35 4.81 -8.16
CA GLN A 248 12.47 4.11 -9.10
C GLN A 248 13.22 3.14 -10.01
N GLY A 249 14.43 3.49 -10.45
CA GLY A 249 15.26 2.61 -11.28
C GLY A 249 15.70 1.30 -10.61
N LYS A 250 15.58 1.21 -9.26
CA LYS A 250 15.96 0.01 -8.51
C LYS A 250 15.07 -1.20 -8.80
N ILE A 251 13.89 -1.01 -9.38
CA ILE A 251 13.05 -2.13 -9.83
C ILE A 251 13.82 -3.13 -10.70
N ARG A 252 14.78 -2.63 -11.50
CA ARG A 252 15.62 -3.45 -12.39
C ARG A 252 16.59 -4.36 -11.66
N LEU A 253 16.86 -4.14 -10.36
CA LEU A 253 17.67 -5.05 -9.54
C LEU A 253 16.99 -6.41 -9.35
N LEU A 254 15.71 -6.52 -9.70
CA LEU A 254 14.95 -7.78 -9.66
C LEU A 254 15.12 -8.61 -10.95
N LEU A 255 15.72 -8.07 -12.02
CA LEU A 255 16.02 -8.82 -13.24
C LEU A 255 16.94 -10.00 -12.90
N ASP A 256 16.67 -11.15 -13.53
CA ASP A 256 17.35 -12.42 -13.37
C ASP A 256 17.31 -13.02 -11.94
N GLN A 257 16.57 -12.39 -11.01
CA GLN A 257 16.40 -12.94 -9.67
C GLN A 257 15.53 -14.19 -9.71
N PRO A 258 15.92 -15.26 -8.97
CA PRO A 258 15.09 -16.44 -8.82
C PRO A 258 13.74 -16.13 -8.19
N ALA A 259 12.67 -16.70 -8.71
CA ALA A 259 11.33 -16.63 -8.14
C ALA A 259 11.12 -17.79 -7.13
N ASP A 260 11.82 -17.74 -6.02
CA ASP A 260 11.85 -18.70 -4.93
C ASP A 260 11.39 -18.11 -3.59
N ALA A 261 11.47 -18.89 -2.51
CA ALA A 261 11.08 -18.47 -1.16
C ALA A 261 11.84 -17.21 -0.65
N GLN A 262 13.02 -16.91 -1.20
CA GLN A 262 13.83 -15.75 -0.81
C GLN A 262 13.50 -14.49 -1.63
N LEU A 263 12.64 -14.58 -2.64
CA LEU A 263 12.33 -13.44 -3.51
C LEU A 263 11.79 -12.24 -2.70
N ARG A 264 10.94 -12.49 -1.69
CA ARG A 264 10.43 -11.42 -0.80
C ARG A 264 11.55 -10.68 -0.09
N LYS A 265 12.56 -11.39 0.43
CA LYS A 265 13.71 -10.77 1.10
C LYS A 265 14.54 -9.95 0.13
N ARG A 266 14.76 -10.47 -1.09
CA ARG A 266 15.47 -9.73 -2.15
C ARG A 266 14.72 -8.46 -2.52
N ILE A 267 13.39 -8.50 -2.69
CA ILE A 267 12.55 -7.32 -2.93
C ILE A 267 12.72 -6.30 -1.79
N GLN A 268 12.65 -6.74 -0.53
CA GLN A 268 12.83 -5.86 0.62
C GLN A 268 14.21 -5.18 0.62
N THR A 269 15.27 -5.94 0.37
CA THR A 269 16.64 -5.42 0.36
C THR A 269 16.88 -4.46 -0.81
N SER A 270 16.31 -4.75 -1.99
CA SER A 270 16.55 -3.97 -3.22
C SER A 270 15.69 -2.71 -3.29
N LEU A 271 14.42 -2.78 -2.84
CA LEU A 271 13.43 -1.72 -3.07
C LEU A 271 13.03 -0.97 -1.81
N GLY A 272 13.26 -1.52 -0.61
CA GLY A 272 12.82 -0.96 0.65
C GLY A 272 13.89 -0.15 1.39
N GLY A 273 13.51 0.33 2.59
CA GLY A 273 14.38 1.06 3.52
C GLY A 273 14.77 2.46 3.05
N THR A 274 15.70 3.08 3.78
CA THR A 274 16.14 4.48 3.57
C THR A 274 16.82 4.75 2.23
N SER A 275 17.16 3.73 1.47
CA SER A 275 17.69 3.85 0.11
C SER A 275 16.65 3.53 -0.97
N GLY A 276 15.46 3.08 -0.60
CA GLY A 276 14.41 2.59 -1.49
C GLY A 276 13.15 3.47 -1.50
N CYS A 277 12.08 2.91 -2.09
CA CYS A 277 10.76 3.52 -2.12
C CYS A 277 9.75 2.58 -1.46
N ALA A 278 9.10 3.03 -0.39
CA ALA A 278 8.12 2.23 0.34
C ALA A 278 6.95 1.77 -0.55
N GLN A 279 6.47 2.65 -1.45
CA GLN A 279 5.38 2.30 -2.36
C GLN A 279 5.79 1.28 -3.42
N LEU A 280 7.00 1.43 -3.99
CA LEU A 280 7.55 0.47 -4.95
C LEU A 280 7.74 -0.92 -4.30
N TYR A 281 8.26 -0.94 -3.07
CA TYR A 281 8.39 -2.16 -2.27
C TYR A 281 7.02 -2.79 -2.00
N ASP A 282 6.06 -2.02 -1.48
CA ASP A 282 4.73 -2.52 -1.12
C ASP A 282 3.98 -3.11 -2.32
N LEU A 283 3.97 -2.39 -3.45
CA LEU A 283 3.30 -2.84 -4.67
C LEU A 283 3.93 -4.14 -5.22
N THR A 284 5.26 -4.23 -5.18
CA THR A 284 5.97 -5.44 -5.63
C THR A 284 5.72 -6.61 -4.68
N ALA A 285 5.79 -6.38 -3.37
CA ALA A 285 5.55 -7.41 -2.36
C ALA A 285 4.09 -7.92 -2.36
N ASP A 286 3.12 -7.04 -2.64
CA ASP A 286 1.71 -7.43 -2.72
C ASP A 286 1.43 -8.40 -3.88
N LEU A 287 2.17 -8.30 -5.00
CA LEU A 287 2.07 -9.28 -6.10
C LEU A 287 2.47 -10.70 -5.67
N LEU A 288 3.43 -10.85 -4.74
CA LEU A 288 3.84 -12.17 -4.25
C LEU A 288 2.72 -12.93 -3.55
N LYS A 289 1.72 -12.22 -2.99
CA LYS A 289 0.53 -12.83 -2.37
C LYS A 289 -0.34 -13.57 -3.40
N LEU A 290 -0.17 -13.25 -4.67
CA LEU A 290 -0.89 -13.87 -5.78
C LEU A 290 -0.14 -15.04 -6.41
N LEU A 291 1.06 -15.38 -5.91
CA LEU A 291 1.93 -16.43 -6.46
C LEU A 291 2.08 -17.60 -5.50
N SER A 292 2.26 -18.78 -6.08
CA SER A 292 2.83 -19.95 -5.41
C SER A 292 4.29 -20.05 -5.84
N LEU A 293 5.21 -19.97 -4.88
CA LEU A 293 6.65 -20.08 -5.13
C LEU A 293 7.16 -21.43 -4.63
N PRO A 294 8.20 -22.03 -5.26
CA PRO A 294 8.83 -23.25 -4.77
C PRO A 294 9.35 -23.03 -3.34
N ASP A 295 9.17 -24.04 -2.48
CA ASP A 295 9.63 -24.06 -1.07
C ASP A 295 9.09 -22.92 -0.19
N GLY A 296 8.14 -22.17 -0.70
CA GLY A 296 7.44 -21.09 -0.04
C GLY A 296 5.93 -21.28 -0.15
N ASN A 297 5.32 -22.01 0.79
CA ASN A 297 4.04 -21.53 1.26
C ASN A 297 4.35 -20.14 1.84
N ILE A 298 3.97 -19.06 1.13
CA ILE A 298 3.78 -17.78 1.81
C ILE A 298 2.38 -17.87 2.41
N PRO A 299 2.22 -18.40 3.62
CA PRO A 299 1.05 -18.10 4.39
C PRO A 299 1.03 -16.58 4.49
N ILE A 300 -0.11 -16.00 4.77
CA ILE A 300 -0.21 -14.64 5.29
C ILE A 300 0.62 -14.63 6.59
N GLN A 301 1.93 -14.67 6.48
CA GLN A 301 2.85 -14.61 7.59
C GLN A 301 3.27 -13.17 7.73
N LEU A 302 2.52 -12.49 8.60
CA LEU A 302 3.00 -11.72 9.73
C LEU A 302 4.49 -11.35 9.58
N ALA A 303 4.78 -10.29 8.81
CA ALA A 303 6.06 -9.63 8.89
C ALA A 303 6.10 -8.85 10.22
N ASN A 304 7.08 -9.17 11.05
CA ASN A 304 7.46 -8.40 12.23
C ASN A 304 7.83 -6.96 11.87
#